data_121172a19457baaf2fdff2e0f130a77f
#
_entry.id   121172a19457baaf2fdff2e0f130a77f
#
_cell.length_a   1.000
_cell.length_b   1.000
_cell.length_c   1.000
_cell.angle_alpha   90.00
_cell.angle_beta   90.00
_cell.angle_gamma   90.00
#
_symmetry.space_group_name_H-M   'P 1'
#
loop_
_entity.id
_entity.type
_entity.pdbx_description
1 polymer ?
#
loop_
_entity_poly.entity_id
_entity_poly.type
_entity_poly.pdbx_seq_one_letter_code
_entity_poly.pdbx_strand_id
1 'polypeptide(L)'
;MSAFGFLLVLGGFLSYFTLIFVFQRFTYKTWIFNIIIGVGIAMAVLSWFQSGTNLIFWSTIIVGVAWFILSKVELRLTGSKKLKLKQGSNLPAMTFTMIDGSEISEQYLIDKAPVLLVLYRGWWCPSSKTQLNEIIQQYEQFSKLGVKIYAASVDDPIAAAPLQEYVGGDITILC
;
A
#
# COMPACT_ATOMS: atom_id res chain seq x y z
N MET A 1 14.88 32.66 -0.88
CA MET A 1 13.75 31.93 -0.26
C MET A 1 13.07 30.97 -1.25
N SER A 2 12.85 31.35 -2.50
CA SER A 2 12.18 30.47 -3.50
C SER A 2 12.92 29.17 -3.80
N ALA A 3 14.24 29.20 -3.93
CA ALA A 3 15.04 28.00 -4.17
C ALA A 3 14.97 27.00 -3.00
N PHE A 4 14.96 27.47 -1.77
CA PHE A 4 14.82 26.61 -0.58
C PHE A 4 13.44 25.98 -0.49
N GLY A 5 12.39 26.74 -0.80
CA GLY A 5 11.02 26.20 -0.90
C GLY A 5 10.89 25.12 -1.97
N PHE A 6 11.51 25.31 -3.13
CA PHE A 6 11.55 24.31 -4.18
C PHE A 6 12.27 23.03 -3.75
N LEU A 7 13.43 23.15 -3.08
CA LEU A 7 14.16 22.00 -2.57
C LEU A 7 13.38 21.21 -1.52
N LEU A 8 12.61 21.88 -0.66
CA LEU A 8 11.73 21.20 0.30
C LEU A 8 10.61 20.41 -0.41
N VAL A 9 9.95 21.02 -1.40
CA VAL A 9 8.88 20.34 -2.15
C VAL A 9 9.43 19.17 -2.94
N LEU A 10 10.52 19.37 -3.68
CA LEU A 10 11.16 18.31 -4.46
C LEU A 10 11.72 17.21 -3.58
N GLY A 11 12.39 17.57 -2.47
CA GLY A 11 12.94 16.62 -1.51
C GLY A 11 11.86 15.78 -0.82
N GLY A 12 10.76 16.39 -0.40
CA GLY A 12 9.60 15.69 0.16
C GLY A 12 8.97 14.71 -0.85
N PHE A 13 8.80 15.16 -2.09
CA PHE A 13 8.29 14.34 -3.17
C PHE A 13 9.20 13.14 -3.46
N LEU A 14 10.48 13.37 -3.69
CA LEU A 14 11.46 12.31 -4.00
C LEU A 14 11.65 11.34 -2.82
N SER A 15 11.65 11.84 -1.58
CA SER A 15 11.79 10.99 -0.39
C SER A 15 10.65 9.99 -0.27
N TYR A 16 9.41 10.40 -0.56
CA TYR A 16 8.25 9.51 -0.54
C TYR A 16 8.39 8.40 -1.60
N PHE A 17 8.74 8.76 -2.83
CA PHE A 17 8.95 7.78 -3.90
C PHE A 17 10.12 6.84 -3.60
N THR A 18 11.21 7.36 -3.04
CA THR A 18 12.35 6.52 -2.63
C THR A 18 11.93 5.51 -1.56
N LEU A 19 11.13 5.91 -0.57
CA LEU A 19 10.60 4.99 0.43
C LEU A 19 9.78 3.86 -0.18
N ILE A 20 8.92 4.16 -1.16
CA ILE A 20 8.07 3.16 -1.80
C ILE A 20 8.87 2.26 -2.74
N PHE A 21 9.66 2.82 -3.65
CA PHE A 21 10.25 2.06 -4.75
C PHE A 21 11.62 1.45 -4.41
N VAL A 22 12.44 2.14 -3.60
CA VAL A 22 13.77 1.64 -3.22
C VAL A 22 13.71 0.82 -1.94
N PHE A 23 13.08 1.37 -0.90
CA PHE A 23 12.98 0.67 0.38
C PHE A 23 11.78 -0.27 0.47
N GLN A 24 10.91 -0.28 -0.54
CA GLN A 24 9.68 -1.09 -0.59
C GLN A 24 8.82 -0.97 0.68
N ARG A 25 8.88 0.19 1.34
CA ARG A 25 8.11 0.52 2.53
C ARG A 25 7.00 1.49 2.17
N PHE A 26 5.77 1.01 2.19
CA PHE A 26 4.61 1.86 2.02
C PHE A 26 4.22 2.49 3.36
N THR A 27 3.99 3.80 3.39
CA THR A 27 3.49 4.46 4.60
C THR A 27 2.12 5.06 4.36
N TYR A 28 1.15 4.68 5.19
CA TYR A 28 -0.21 5.26 5.19
C TYR A 28 -0.22 6.68 5.79
N LYS A 29 0.84 7.05 6.53
CA LYS A 29 0.94 8.34 7.21
C LYS A 29 1.61 9.39 6.32
N THR A 30 0.89 9.87 5.31
CA THR A 30 1.41 10.90 4.38
C THR A 30 1.44 12.31 4.98
N TRP A 31 0.95 12.51 6.21
CA TRP A 31 0.82 13.83 6.82
C TRP A 31 2.15 14.58 6.97
N ILE A 32 3.24 13.86 7.25
CA ILE A 32 4.59 14.46 7.37
C ILE A 32 5.00 15.07 6.03
N PHE A 33 4.82 14.34 4.93
CA PHE A 33 5.12 14.82 3.57
C PHE A 33 4.22 15.99 3.19
N ASN A 34 2.94 15.95 3.57
CA ASN A 34 2.01 17.06 3.36
C ASN A 34 2.45 18.33 4.07
N ILE A 35 2.99 18.24 5.29
CA ILE A 35 3.53 19.39 6.02
C ILE A 35 4.79 19.92 5.32
N ILE A 36 5.74 19.06 4.99
CA ILE A 36 6.99 19.48 4.33
C ILE A 36 6.70 20.20 3.02
N ILE A 37 5.85 19.62 2.19
CA ILE A 37 5.46 20.20 0.89
C ILE A 37 4.65 21.47 1.08
N GLY A 38 3.73 21.51 2.05
CA GLY A 38 2.96 22.70 2.39
C GLY A 38 3.84 23.88 2.83
N VAL A 39 4.84 23.63 3.68
CA VAL A 39 5.83 24.64 4.08
C VAL A 39 6.63 25.14 2.87
N GLY A 40 7.07 24.23 1.98
CA GLY A 40 7.78 24.62 0.77
C GLY A 40 6.96 25.50 -0.16
N ILE A 41 5.66 25.19 -0.34
CA ILE A 41 4.72 26.04 -1.12
C ILE A 41 4.53 27.40 -0.45
N ALA A 42 4.34 27.44 0.88
CA ALA A 42 4.18 28.68 1.63
C ALA A 42 5.41 29.60 1.46
N MET A 43 6.62 29.03 1.51
CA MET A 43 7.86 29.78 1.25
C MET A 43 7.94 30.31 -0.18
N ALA A 44 7.48 29.55 -1.17
CA ALA A 44 7.43 30.01 -2.56
C ALA A 44 6.44 31.19 -2.72
N VAL A 45 5.27 31.13 -2.09
CA VAL A 45 4.28 32.21 -2.10
C VAL A 45 4.81 33.47 -1.40
N LEU A 46 5.46 33.32 -0.23
CA LEU A 46 6.08 34.47 0.45
C LEU A 46 7.18 35.11 -0.39
N SER A 47 7.98 34.31 -1.11
CA SER A 47 9.00 34.82 -2.02
C SER A 47 8.40 35.56 -3.22
N TRP A 48 7.21 35.17 -3.68
CA TRP A 48 6.49 35.84 -4.75
C TRP A 48 6.16 37.30 -4.40
N PHE A 49 5.71 37.57 -3.17
CA PHE A 49 5.44 38.95 -2.71
C PHE A 49 6.67 39.85 -2.68
N GLN A 50 7.88 39.24 -2.55
CA GLN A 50 9.13 40.00 -2.49
C GLN A 50 9.83 40.17 -3.83
N SER A 51 9.76 39.16 -4.71
CA SER A 51 10.60 39.06 -5.91
C SER A 51 9.80 38.78 -7.19
N GLY A 52 8.47 38.71 -7.12
CA GLY A 52 7.62 38.33 -8.24
C GLY A 52 7.69 36.86 -8.62
N THR A 53 7.04 36.52 -9.73
CA THR A 53 7.04 35.17 -10.27
C THR A 53 8.32 34.87 -11.07
N ASN A 54 8.88 33.69 -10.87
CA ASN A 54 9.99 33.17 -11.64
C ASN A 54 9.78 31.67 -11.96
N LEU A 55 10.67 31.08 -12.75
CA LEU A 55 10.58 29.67 -13.14
C LEU A 55 10.56 28.73 -11.91
N ILE A 56 11.33 29.06 -10.88
CA ILE A 56 11.40 28.25 -9.63
C ILE A 56 10.04 28.30 -8.89
N PHE A 57 9.37 29.44 -8.86
CA PHE A 57 8.03 29.57 -8.27
C PHE A 57 7.05 28.64 -8.96
N TRP A 58 6.96 28.69 -10.30
CA TRP A 58 6.04 27.86 -11.05
C TRP A 58 6.37 26.37 -10.92
N SER A 59 7.64 25.98 -10.93
CA SER A 59 8.07 24.60 -10.72
C SER A 59 7.64 24.08 -9.34
N THR A 60 7.77 24.91 -8.29
CA THR A 60 7.35 24.56 -6.94
C THR A 60 5.85 24.30 -6.85
N ILE A 61 5.06 25.17 -7.47
CA ILE A 61 3.58 25.04 -7.49
C ILE A 61 3.18 23.77 -8.25
N ILE A 62 3.77 23.52 -9.44
CA ILE A 62 3.44 22.35 -10.26
C ILE A 62 3.74 21.05 -9.50
N VAL A 63 4.94 20.92 -8.91
CA VAL A 63 5.31 19.72 -8.16
C VAL A 63 4.44 19.55 -6.91
N GLY A 64 4.13 20.64 -6.20
CA GLY A 64 3.25 20.59 -5.03
C GLY A 64 1.81 20.19 -5.38
N VAL A 65 1.25 20.73 -6.46
CA VAL A 65 -0.08 20.33 -6.95
C VAL A 65 -0.09 18.87 -7.41
N ALA A 66 0.94 18.43 -8.14
CA ALA A 66 1.09 17.05 -8.54
C ALA A 66 1.11 16.11 -7.32
N TRP A 67 1.81 16.48 -6.24
CA TRP A 67 1.78 15.74 -4.98
C TRP A 67 0.36 15.59 -4.41
N PHE A 68 -0.39 16.69 -4.29
CA PHE A 68 -1.74 16.64 -3.74
C PHE A 68 -2.70 15.81 -4.60
N ILE A 69 -2.56 15.88 -5.93
CA ILE A 69 -3.36 15.05 -6.84
C ILE A 69 -3.01 13.57 -6.64
N LEU A 70 -1.73 13.22 -6.67
CA LEU A 70 -1.27 11.82 -6.53
C LEU A 70 -1.65 11.25 -5.17
N SER A 71 -1.43 11.97 -4.07
CA SER A 71 -1.78 11.51 -2.73
C SER A 71 -3.29 11.29 -2.56
N LYS A 72 -4.13 12.12 -3.18
CA LYS A 72 -5.59 11.95 -3.13
C LYS A 72 -6.10 10.86 -4.06
N VAL A 73 -5.49 10.68 -5.23
CA VAL A 73 -5.84 9.60 -6.16
C VAL A 73 -5.52 8.25 -5.53
N GLU A 74 -4.35 8.11 -4.91
CA GLU A 74 -3.93 6.90 -4.20
C GLU A 74 -4.90 6.55 -3.06
N LEU A 75 -5.29 7.54 -2.25
CA LEU A 75 -6.29 7.37 -1.19
C LEU A 75 -7.69 7.04 -1.72
N ARG A 76 -8.06 7.51 -2.91
CA ARG A 76 -9.36 7.19 -3.53
C ARG A 76 -9.38 5.81 -4.18
N LEU A 77 -8.26 5.34 -4.72
CA LEU A 77 -8.16 3.97 -5.26
C LEU A 77 -8.27 2.92 -4.16
N THR A 78 -7.95 3.29 -2.91
CA THR A 78 -8.16 2.48 -1.70
C THR A 78 -9.58 2.65 -1.12
N GLY A 79 -10.35 3.61 -1.64
CA GLY A 79 -11.67 4.00 -1.13
C GLY A 79 -12.78 3.02 -1.50
N SER A 80 -13.49 2.63 -0.50
CA SER A 80 -14.60 1.69 -0.41
C SER A 80 -15.55 1.71 -1.62
N LYS A 81 -15.34 0.82 -2.58
CA LYS A 81 -16.48 0.24 -3.28
C LYS A 81 -17.30 -0.50 -2.24
N LYS A 82 -18.63 -0.30 -2.21
CA LYS A 82 -19.52 -1.02 -1.30
C LYS A 82 -19.18 -2.50 -1.35
N LEU A 83 -18.64 -3.02 -0.26
CA LEU A 83 -18.33 -4.45 -0.15
C LEU A 83 -19.63 -5.21 -0.37
N LYS A 84 -19.62 -6.18 -1.27
CA LYS A 84 -20.76 -7.08 -1.50
C LYS A 84 -20.96 -8.03 -0.31
N LEU A 85 -19.88 -8.33 0.41
CA LEU A 85 -19.89 -9.14 1.62
C LEU A 85 -20.34 -8.30 2.82
N LYS A 86 -21.32 -8.81 3.56
CA LYS A 86 -21.79 -8.24 4.82
C LYS A 86 -21.31 -9.11 5.97
N GLN A 87 -21.09 -8.52 7.12
CA GLN A 87 -20.80 -9.27 8.34
C GLN A 87 -21.93 -10.27 8.61
N GLY A 88 -21.57 -11.52 8.90
CA GLY A 88 -22.51 -12.60 9.12
C GLY A 88 -23.06 -13.26 7.85
N SER A 89 -22.67 -12.82 6.66
CA SER A 89 -23.02 -13.51 5.41
C SER A 89 -22.05 -14.67 5.14
N ASN A 90 -22.55 -15.69 4.45
CA ASN A 90 -21.70 -16.79 3.98
C ASN A 90 -20.65 -16.29 2.99
N LEU A 91 -19.49 -16.94 2.97
CA LEU A 91 -18.48 -16.73 1.97
C LEU A 91 -19.06 -17.13 0.59
N PRO A 92 -18.94 -16.31 -0.46
CA PRO A 92 -19.43 -16.70 -1.77
C PRO A 92 -18.60 -17.88 -2.32
N ALA A 93 -19.20 -18.67 -3.21
CA ALA A 93 -18.49 -19.72 -3.91
C ALA A 93 -17.29 -19.14 -4.67
N MET A 94 -16.11 -19.63 -4.39
CA MET A 94 -14.86 -19.25 -5.02
C MET A 94 -13.84 -20.38 -4.99
N THR A 95 -13.01 -20.44 -6.01
CA THR A 95 -11.94 -21.42 -6.14
C THR A 95 -10.62 -20.68 -6.11
N PHE A 96 -9.64 -21.23 -5.43
CA PHE A 96 -8.28 -20.74 -5.34
C PHE A 96 -7.32 -21.82 -5.82
N THR A 97 -6.21 -21.40 -6.42
CA THR A 97 -5.10 -22.29 -6.77
C THR A 97 -3.98 -22.12 -5.76
N MET A 98 -3.48 -23.18 -5.21
CA MET A 98 -2.29 -23.18 -4.35
C MET A 98 -1.00 -23.09 -5.19
N ILE A 99 0.12 -22.79 -4.56
CA ILE A 99 1.42 -22.67 -5.26
C ILE A 99 1.83 -23.99 -5.95
N ASP A 100 1.41 -25.15 -5.40
CA ASP A 100 1.66 -26.48 -6.00
C ASP A 100 0.73 -26.81 -7.17
N GLY A 101 -0.17 -25.89 -7.54
CA GLY A 101 -1.16 -26.06 -8.60
C GLY A 101 -2.45 -26.77 -8.18
N SER A 102 -2.57 -27.20 -6.93
CA SER A 102 -3.82 -27.79 -6.43
C SER A 102 -4.90 -26.74 -6.26
N GLU A 103 -6.15 -27.11 -6.57
CA GLU A 103 -7.31 -26.25 -6.40
C GLU A 103 -8.00 -26.49 -5.05
N ILE A 104 -8.40 -25.45 -4.39
CA ILE A 104 -9.19 -25.49 -3.17
C ILE A 104 -10.43 -24.61 -3.31
N SER A 105 -11.54 -25.04 -2.71
CA SER A 105 -12.78 -24.26 -2.65
C SER A 105 -12.87 -23.43 -1.38
N GLU A 106 -13.86 -22.53 -1.32
CA GLU A 106 -14.21 -21.81 -0.10
C GLU A 106 -14.53 -22.76 1.07
N GLN A 107 -15.11 -23.95 0.78
CA GLN A 107 -15.42 -24.94 1.80
C GLN A 107 -14.17 -25.41 2.55
N TYR A 108 -13.05 -25.61 1.84
CA TYR A 108 -11.78 -25.94 2.46
C TYR A 108 -11.34 -24.89 3.49
N LEU A 109 -11.54 -23.60 3.20
CA LEU A 109 -11.22 -22.53 4.13
C LEU A 109 -12.17 -22.54 5.33
N ILE A 110 -13.47 -22.78 5.09
CA ILE A 110 -14.49 -22.86 6.15
C ILE A 110 -14.18 -24.01 7.11
N ASP A 111 -13.79 -25.17 6.60
CA ASP A 111 -13.45 -26.34 7.40
C ASP A 111 -12.17 -26.16 8.26
N LYS A 112 -11.34 -25.18 7.89
CA LYS A 112 -10.12 -24.81 8.63
C LYS A 112 -10.35 -23.64 9.61
N ALA A 113 -11.55 -23.12 9.72
CA ALA A 113 -11.87 -21.98 10.59
C ALA A 113 -11.39 -22.20 12.05
N PRO A 114 -10.96 -21.12 12.74
CA PRO A 114 -10.99 -19.72 12.29
C PRO A 114 -9.88 -19.38 11.27
N VAL A 115 -10.26 -18.65 10.22
CA VAL A 115 -9.36 -18.28 9.10
C VAL A 115 -9.32 -16.77 8.94
N LEU A 116 -8.13 -16.22 8.74
CA LEU A 116 -7.92 -14.86 8.24
C LEU A 116 -7.56 -14.94 6.74
N LEU A 117 -8.49 -14.53 5.87
CA LEU A 117 -8.25 -14.42 4.44
C LEU A 117 -7.85 -12.98 4.10
N VAL A 118 -6.60 -12.79 3.69
CA VAL A 118 -6.02 -11.50 3.32
C VAL A 118 -6.01 -11.37 1.81
N LEU A 119 -6.75 -10.39 1.27
CA LEU A 119 -6.70 -10.11 -0.17
C LEU A 119 -5.60 -9.10 -0.46
N TYR A 120 -4.67 -9.44 -1.33
CA TYR A 120 -3.56 -8.57 -1.72
C TYR A 120 -3.51 -8.43 -3.24
N ARG A 121 -2.81 -7.39 -3.74
CA ARG A 121 -2.82 -7.03 -5.17
C ARG A 121 -1.84 -7.85 -6.01
N GLY A 122 -0.79 -8.37 -5.39
CA GLY A 122 0.28 -9.11 -6.05
C GLY A 122 1.65 -8.85 -5.41
N TRP A 123 2.61 -9.72 -5.71
CA TRP A 123 3.98 -9.65 -5.21
C TRP A 123 4.70 -8.33 -5.57
N TRP A 124 4.39 -7.77 -6.73
CA TRP A 124 4.96 -6.51 -7.22
C TRP A 124 4.53 -5.28 -6.42
N CYS A 125 3.50 -5.36 -5.60
CA CYS A 125 2.88 -4.21 -4.92
C CYS A 125 3.53 -3.93 -3.55
N PRO A 126 4.23 -2.78 -3.35
CA PRO A 126 4.87 -2.45 -2.07
C PRO A 126 3.90 -2.38 -0.89
N SER A 127 2.66 -1.90 -1.10
CA SER A 127 1.66 -1.84 -0.03
C SER A 127 1.21 -3.22 0.42
N SER A 128 1.11 -4.18 -0.51
CA SER A 128 0.80 -5.58 -0.19
C SER A 128 1.91 -6.23 0.64
N LYS A 129 3.18 -6.00 0.28
CA LYS A 129 4.33 -6.47 1.07
C LYS A 129 4.32 -5.90 2.48
N THR A 130 4.05 -4.60 2.63
CA THR A 130 3.96 -3.96 3.95
C THR A 130 2.84 -4.57 4.79
N GLN A 131 1.65 -4.77 4.21
CA GLN A 131 0.52 -5.39 4.89
C GLN A 131 0.83 -6.82 5.34
N LEU A 132 1.42 -7.64 4.47
CA LEU A 132 1.80 -9.00 4.81
C LEU A 132 2.88 -9.05 5.90
N ASN A 133 3.87 -8.14 5.85
CA ASN A 133 4.87 -8.02 6.90
C ASN A 133 4.27 -7.70 8.27
N GLU A 134 3.30 -6.78 8.32
CA GLU A 134 2.60 -6.46 9.58
C GLU A 134 1.88 -7.69 10.15
N ILE A 135 1.30 -8.52 9.28
CA ILE A 135 0.63 -9.77 9.68
C ILE A 135 1.66 -10.81 10.15
N ILE A 136 2.79 -10.98 9.44
CA ILE A 136 3.88 -11.89 9.82
C ILE A 136 4.40 -11.54 11.22
N GLN A 137 4.62 -10.25 11.50
CA GLN A 137 5.09 -9.80 12.83
C GLN A 137 4.11 -10.14 13.96
N GLN A 138 2.83 -10.35 13.65
CA GLN A 138 1.80 -10.70 14.62
C GLN A 138 1.38 -12.18 14.54
N TYR A 139 2.07 -12.98 13.72
CA TYR A 139 1.71 -14.37 13.46
C TYR A 139 1.53 -15.22 14.74
N GLU A 140 2.44 -15.05 15.71
CA GLU A 140 2.35 -15.80 16.98
C GLU A 140 1.03 -15.51 17.73
N GLN A 141 0.49 -14.31 17.63
CA GLN A 141 -0.78 -13.97 18.28
C GLN A 141 -1.95 -14.67 17.59
N PHE A 142 -1.95 -14.70 16.25
CA PHE A 142 -2.95 -15.43 15.47
C PHE A 142 -2.84 -16.94 15.72
N SER A 143 -1.64 -17.48 15.75
CA SER A 143 -1.38 -18.90 15.99
C SER A 143 -1.87 -19.36 17.38
N LYS A 144 -1.67 -18.53 18.43
CA LYS A 144 -2.20 -18.80 19.79
C LYS A 144 -3.71 -18.88 19.83
N LEU A 145 -4.39 -18.16 18.94
CA LEU A 145 -5.86 -18.18 18.78
C LEU A 145 -6.34 -19.28 17.84
N GLY A 146 -5.42 -20.10 17.29
CA GLY A 146 -5.74 -21.15 16.32
C GLY A 146 -6.14 -20.64 14.95
N VAL A 147 -5.91 -19.34 14.64
CA VAL A 147 -6.28 -18.73 13.37
C VAL A 147 -5.29 -19.17 12.28
N LYS A 148 -5.81 -19.71 11.19
CA LYS A 148 -5.04 -19.99 9.96
C LYS A 148 -5.04 -18.74 9.07
N ILE A 149 -3.88 -18.42 8.48
CA ILE A 149 -3.73 -17.24 7.62
C ILE A 149 -3.52 -17.68 6.18
N TYR A 150 -4.38 -17.17 5.30
CA TYR A 150 -4.29 -17.33 3.86
C TYR A 150 -4.21 -15.96 3.21
N ALA A 151 -3.32 -15.80 2.23
CA ALA A 151 -3.21 -14.58 1.45
C ALA A 151 -3.50 -14.87 -0.01
N ALA A 152 -4.50 -14.21 -0.60
CA ALA A 152 -4.97 -14.47 -1.95
C ALA A 152 -4.77 -13.25 -2.85
N SER A 153 -4.32 -13.48 -4.09
CA SER A 153 -4.20 -12.48 -5.15
C SER A 153 -4.76 -13.01 -6.46
N VAL A 154 -4.59 -12.22 -7.51
CA VAL A 154 -4.87 -12.60 -8.90
C VAL A 154 -3.61 -13.01 -9.67
N ASP A 155 -2.47 -13.16 -8.97
CA ASP A 155 -1.25 -13.66 -9.57
C ASP A 155 -1.40 -15.15 -9.90
N ASP A 156 -0.70 -15.63 -10.93
CA ASP A 156 -0.58 -17.07 -11.14
C ASP A 156 0.38 -17.71 -10.13
N PRO A 157 0.34 -19.04 -9.91
CA PRO A 157 1.19 -19.71 -8.93
C PRO A 157 2.69 -19.49 -9.12
N ILE A 158 3.16 -19.35 -10.36
CA ILE A 158 4.59 -19.11 -10.67
C ILE A 158 4.99 -17.70 -10.22
N ALA A 159 4.17 -16.70 -10.52
CA ALA A 159 4.41 -15.32 -10.12
C ALA A 159 4.29 -15.14 -8.59
N ALA A 160 3.46 -15.93 -7.92
CA ALA A 160 3.23 -15.87 -6.49
C ALA A 160 4.25 -16.68 -5.66
N ALA A 161 4.97 -17.63 -6.27
CA ALA A 161 5.94 -18.49 -5.59
C ALA A 161 7.02 -17.73 -4.77
N PRO A 162 7.62 -16.61 -5.27
CA PRO A 162 8.56 -15.83 -4.46
C PRO A 162 7.95 -15.23 -3.19
N LEU A 163 6.64 -14.97 -3.18
CA LEU A 163 5.96 -14.50 -1.99
C LEU A 163 5.80 -15.61 -0.96
N GLN A 164 5.49 -16.83 -1.38
CA GLN A 164 5.42 -17.97 -0.47
C GLN A 164 6.77 -18.23 0.22
N GLU A 165 7.87 -18.12 -0.52
CA GLU A 165 9.21 -18.21 0.04
C GLU A 165 9.49 -17.08 1.05
N TYR A 166 9.05 -15.87 0.72
CA TYR A 166 9.23 -14.69 1.56
C TYR A 166 8.44 -14.76 2.88
N VAL A 167 7.18 -15.22 2.84
CA VAL A 167 6.32 -15.29 4.05
C VAL A 167 6.56 -16.56 4.87
N GLY A 168 7.29 -17.54 4.30
CA GLY A 168 7.53 -18.83 4.95
C GLY A 168 6.29 -19.73 5.02
N GLY A 169 6.31 -20.71 5.90
CA GLY A 169 5.22 -21.67 6.09
C GLY A 169 4.04 -21.17 6.92
N ASP A 170 4.15 -20.00 7.49
CA ASP A 170 3.17 -19.43 8.44
C ASP A 170 1.91 -18.90 7.76
N ILE A 171 2.05 -18.45 6.52
CA ILE A 171 0.97 -17.93 5.69
C ILE A 171 0.90 -18.74 4.40
N THR A 172 -0.27 -19.26 4.06
CA THR A 172 -0.47 -19.97 2.80
C THR A 172 -0.88 -18.98 1.70
N ILE A 173 -0.13 -18.97 0.60
CA ILE A 173 -0.43 -18.11 -0.55
C ILE A 173 -1.40 -18.83 -1.48
N LEU A 174 -2.42 -18.08 -1.91
CA LEU A 174 -3.47 -18.50 -2.84
C LEU A 174 -3.48 -17.60 -4.08
N CYS A 175 -3.83 -18.17 -5.22
CA CYS A 175 -3.91 -17.53 -6.52
C CYS A 175 -5.32 -17.62 -7.09
#